data_71c7dc03116b9aaa3dc29935a876a104
#
_entry.id   71c7dc03116b9aaa3dc29935a876a104
#
_cell.length_a   1.000
_cell.length_b   1.000
_cell.length_c   1.000
_cell.angle_alpha   90.00
_cell.angle_beta   90.00
_cell.angle_gamma   90.00
#
_symmetry.space_group_name_H-M   'P 1'
#
loop_
_entity.id
_entity.type
_entity.pdbx_description
1 polymer ?
#
loop_
_entity_poly.entity_id
_entity_poly.type
_entity_poly.pdbx_seq_one_letter_code
_entity_poly.pdbx_strand_id
1 'polypeptide(L)'
;TGRGGDVPETPGASLTDVSPPGFLSDRAARFWPELASLTAQMGVLSDQDRPALGLLCEAIADWHAARDTIEREGATYAAETETGATLYRAHPAVAQRNDAARRVQSLLGEFGLTPSARAKVQGLPQLPGDEAAEGYFGG
;
A
#
# COMPACT_ATOMS: atom_id res chain seq x y z
N THR A 1 8.38 -16.67 -35.73
CA THR A 1 8.06 -16.35 -35.46
C THR A 1 7.67 -15.89 -34.79
N GLY A 2 7.55 -15.61 -34.77
CA GLY A 2 7.19 -15.16 -34.26
C GLY A 2 6.91 -14.83 -33.55
N ARG A 3 7.08 -14.66 -33.32
CA ARG A 3 6.81 -14.21 -32.70
C ARG A 3 6.32 -13.77 -32.25
N GLY A 4 6.67 -14.19 -32.38
CA GLY A 4 5.94 -13.68 -31.97
C GLY A 4 5.46 -12.72 -31.48
N GLY A 5 5.86 -12.35 -31.35
CA GLY A 5 5.39 -11.44 -30.71
C GLY A 5 4.28 -10.84 -31.16
N ASP A 6 3.93 -11.25 -31.73
CA ASP A 6 3.11 -10.67 -32.25
C ASP A 6 1.90 -10.41 -31.68
N VAL A 7 1.67 -10.68 -30.52
CA VAL A 7 0.48 -10.30 -29.84
C VAL A 7 0.59 -8.90 -29.33
N PRO A 8 -0.29 -8.02 -29.68
CA PRO A 8 -0.20 -6.65 -29.19
C PRO A 8 -0.35 -6.61 -27.70
N GLU A 9 0.47 -5.83 -27.07
CA GLU A 9 0.41 -5.71 -25.66
C GLU A 9 -0.70 -4.76 -25.25
N THR A 10 -1.43 -5.11 -24.24
CA THR A 10 -2.36 -4.19 -23.61
C THR A 10 -1.57 -3.32 -22.65
N PRO A 11 -1.69 -1.98 -22.76
CA PRO A 11 -0.92 -1.13 -21.86
C PRO A 11 -1.19 -1.50 -20.42
N GLY A 12 -0.14 -1.68 -19.66
CA GLY A 12 -0.23 -2.00 -18.27
C GLY A 12 -0.58 -3.42 -17.95
N ALA A 13 -0.68 -4.28 -18.94
CA ALA A 13 -1.17 -5.63 -18.70
C ALA A 13 -0.18 -6.71 -19.07
N SER A 14 1.03 -6.38 -19.38
CA SER A 14 1.94 -7.33 -20.00
C SER A 14 2.98 -7.90 -19.05
N LEU A 15 2.69 -7.97 -17.78
CA LEU A 15 3.64 -8.49 -16.82
C LEU A 15 3.65 -10.01 -16.88
N THR A 16 4.75 -10.57 -17.34
CA THR A 16 4.93 -12.01 -17.38
C THR A 16 5.64 -12.53 -16.14
N ASP A 17 6.31 -11.64 -15.41
CA ASP A 17 7.02 -12.00 -14.20
C ASP A 17 6.47 -11.15 -13.08
N VAL A 18 5.75 -11.80 -12.16
CA VAL A 18 5.13 -11.08 -11.04
C VAL A 18 5.97 -11.16 -9.77
N SER A 19 7.24 -11.50 -9.90
CA SER A 19 8.10 -11.56 -8.72
C SER A 19 8.32 -10.16 -8.16
N PRO A 20 8.51 -10.05 -6.84
CA PRO A 20 8.69 -8.75 -6.23
C PRO A 20 10.07 -8.17 -6.55
N PRO A 21 10.20 -6.84 -6.49
CA PRO A 21 11.53 -6.25 -6.61
C PRO A 21 12.41 -6.69 -5.45
N GLY A 22 13.71 -6.72 -5.68
CA GLY A 22 14.64 -7.25 -4.71
C GLY A 22 14.79 -6.43 -3.44
N PHE A 23 14.30 -5.19 -3.44
CA PHE A 23 14.48 -4.32 -2.27
C PHE A 23 13.44 -4.55 -1.17
N LEU A 24 12.44 -5.39 -1.37
CA LEU A 24 11.37 -5.55 -0.39
C LEU A 24 11.89 -6.15 0.91
N SER A 25 11.46 -5.55 2.02
CA SER A 25 11.65 -6.18 3.32
C SER A 25 10.79 -7.44 3.42
N ASP A 26 11.16 -8.31 4.36
CA ASP A 26 10.37 -9.52 4.57
C ASP A 26 8.93 -9.20 4.90
N ARG A 27 8.70 -8.14 5.69
CA ARG A 27 7.34 -7.76 6.05
C ARG A 27 6.55 -7.27 4.86
N ALA A 28 7.20 -6.48 4.01
CA ALA A 28 6.52 -5.96 2.82
C ALA A 28 6.25 -7.06 1.81
N ALA A 29 7.14 -8.02 1.71
CA ALA A 29 7.00 -9.10 0.74
C ALA A 29 5.72 -9.90 0.93
N ARG A 30 5.17 -9.91 2.16
CA ARG A 30 3.94 -10.64 2.42
C ARG A 30 2.73 -10.05 1.70
N PHE A 31 2.79 -8.77 1.35
CA PHE A 31 1.67 -8.11 0.68
C PHE A 31 1.81 -8.14 -0.83
N TRP A 32 2.96 -8.56 -1.33
CA TRP A 32 3.21 -8.53 -2.78
C TRP A 32 2.30 -9.45 -3.58
N PRO A 33 2.13 -10.74 -3.21
CA PRO A 33 1.39 -11.65 -4.11
C PRO A 33 -0.02 -11.18 -4.38
N GLU A 34 -0.73 -10.72 -3.36
CA GLU A 34 -2.11 -10.29 -3.53
C GLU A 34 -2.21 -9.01 -4.35
N LEU A 35 -1.35 -8.04 -4.07
CA LEU A 35 -1.38 -6.78 -4.80
C LEU A 35 -0.94 -6.97 -6.25
N ALA A 36 0.08 -7.77 -6.48
CA ALA A 36 0.54 -8.03 -7.83
C ALA A 36 -0.53 -8.74 -8.64
N SER A 37 -1.18 -9.72 -8.03
CA SER A 37 -2.25 -10.44 -8.69
C SER A 37 -3.42 -9.52 -9.03
N LEU A 38 -3.82 -8.69 -8.08
CA LEU A 38 -4.94 -7.78 -8.27
C LEU A 38 -4.66 -6.77 -9.38
N THR A 39 -3.49 -6.13 -9.32
CA THR A 39 -3.15 -5.11 -10.33
C THR A 39 -2.94 -5.73 -11.70
N ALA A 40 -2.39 -6.93 -11.76
CA ALA A 40 -2.25 -7.63 -13.03
C ALA A 40 -3.61 -7.97 -13.63
N GLN A 41 -4.55 -8.43 -12.80
CA GLN A 41 -5.90 -8.73 -13.27
C GLN A 41 -6.60 -7.49 -13.79
N MET A 42 -6.34 -6.35 -13.19
CA MET A 42 -6.93 -5.09 -13.65
C MET A 42 -6.23 -4.52 -14.87
N GLY A 43 -5.12 -5.11 -15.30
CA GLY A 43 -4.38 -4.62 -16.45
C GLY A 43 -3.63 -3.33 -16.20
N VAL A 44 -3.34 -3.01 -14.94
CA VAL A 44 -2.68 -1.75 -14.60
C VAL A 44 -1.25 -1.94 -14.10
N LEU A 45 -0.75 -3.17 -14.13
CA LEU A 45 0.61 -3.44 -13.67
C LEU A 45 1.49 -3.82 -14.88
N SER A 46 2.60 -3.12 -15.01
CA SER A 46 3.62 -3.46 -15.98
C SER A 46 4.96 -3.61 -15.26
N ASP A 47 5.98 -4.06 -15.99
CA ASP A 47 7.31 -4.20 -15.42
C ASP A 47 7.82 -2.89 -14.85
N GLN A 48 7.46 -1.77 -15.46
CA GLN A 48 7.93 -0.45 -15.01
C GLN A 48 7.28 -0.04 -13.71
N ASP A 49 6.14 -0.64 -13.38
CA ASP A 49 5.40 -0.28 -12.17
C ASP A 49 5.78 -1.14 -10.98
N ARG A 50 6.60 -2.15 -11.17
CA ARG A 50 6.97 -3.05 -10.07
C ARG A 50 7.63 -2.32 -8.90
N PRO A 51 8.57 -1.39 -9.13
CA PRO A 51 9.12 -0.66 -7.97
C PRO A 51 8.07 0.14 -7.21
N ALA A 52 7.15 0.79 -7.91
CA ALA A 52 6.11 1.57 -7.25
C ALA A 52 5.19 0.67 -6.43
N LEU A 53 4.83 -0.50 -6.98
CA LEU A 53 4.01 -1.45 -6.23
C LEU A 53 4.76 -1.97 -5.02
N GLY A 54 6.09 -2.15 -5.15
CA GLY A 54 6.92 -2.53 -4.02
C GLY A 54 6.91 -1.49 -2.92
N LEU A 55 6.93 -0.20 -3.28
CA LEU A 55 6.83 0.88 -2.31
C LEU A 55 5.47 0.87 -1.60
N LEU A 56 4.41 0.52 -2.32
CA LEU A 56 3.11 0.35 -1.68
C LEU A 56 3.16 -0.76 -0.64
N CYS A 57 3.78 -1.88 -0.96
CA CYS A 57 3.93 -2.96 0.00
C CYS A 57 4.70 -2.52 1.24
N GLU A 58 5.78 -1.72 1.05
CA GLU A 58 6.53 -1.20 2.18
C GLU A 58 5.68 -0.26 3.04
N ALA A 59 4.89 0.60 2.40
CA ALA A 59 4.03 1.51 3.14
C ALA A 59 2.96 0.77 3.95
N ILE A 60 2.39 -0.29 3.39
CA ILE A 60 1.43 -1.12 4.11
C ILE A 60 2.09 -1.79 5.31
N ALA A 61 3.29 -2.31 5.11
CA ALA A 61 4.04 -2.94 6.20
C ALA A 61 4.37 -1.93 7.30
N ASP A 62 4.74 -0.70 6.92
CA ASP A 62 5.01 0.36 7.88
C ASP A 62 3.78 0.70 8.69
N TRP A 63 2.62 0.77 8.03
CA TRP A 63 1.37 1.04 8.74
C TRP A 63 1.08 -0.03 9.78
N HIS A 64 1.21 -1.30 9.41
CA HIS A 64 0.96 -2.39 10.33
C HIS A 64 1.94 -2.38 11.50
N ALA A 65 3.21 -2.11 11.22
CA ALA A 65 4.23 -2.07 12.28
C ALA A 65 3.95 -0.95 13.28
N ALA A 66 3.59 0.23 12.78
CA ALA A 66 3.28 1.36 13.66
C ALA A 66 2.02 1.09 14.47
N ARG A 67 0.98 0.50 13.84
CA ARG A 67 -0.23 0.15 14.56
C ARG A 67 0.06 -0.85 15.67
N ASP A 68 0.88 -1.87 15.38
CA ASP A 68 1.21 -2.88 16.38
C ASP A 68 1.96 -2.26 17.55
N THR A 69 2.85 -1.31 17.28
CA THR A 69 3.56 -0.60 18.34
C THR A 69 2.59 0.18 19.21
N ILE A 70 1.61 0.86 18.60
CA ILE A 70 0.62 1.61 19.36
C ILE A 70 -0.23 0.67 20.21
N GLU A 71 -0.61 -0.48 19.69
CA GLU A 71 -1.39 -1.44 20.46
C GLU A 71 -0.61 -1.98 21.64
N ARG A 72 0.69 -2.14 21.49
CA ARG A 72 1.57 -2.68 22.53
C ARG A 72 1.94 -1.62 23.57
N GLU A 73 2.20 -0.41 23.14
CA GLU A 73 2.80 0.62 23.99
C GLU A 73 1.88 1.79 24.27
N GLY A 74 0.75 1.89 23.55
CA GLY A 74 -0.17 2.99 23.72
C GLY A 74 0.12 4.13 22.75
N ALA A 75 -0.91 4.95 22.51
CA ALA A 75 -0.79 6.08 21.61
C ALA A 75 -0.13 7.28 22.28
N THR A 76 -0.03 7.27 23.59
CA THR A 76 0.61 8.35 24.34
C THR A 76 1.55 7.76 25.38
N TYR A 77 2.45 8.57 25.84
CA TYR A 77 3.31 8.20 26.95
C TYR A 77 3.45 9.38 27.89
N ALA A 78 3.73 9.05 29.17
CA ALA A 78 3.90 10.07 30.20
C ALA A 78 5.36 10.51 30.21
N ALA A 79 5.56 11.83 30.29
CA ALA A 79 6.86 12.42 30.44
C ALA A 79 6.82 13.39 31.62
N GLU A 80 7.91 13.43 32.39
CA GLU A 80 7.97 14.29 33.54
C GLU A 80 8.68 15.59 33.17
N THR A 81 8.11 16.71 33.58
CA THR A 81 8.74 17.99 33.34
C THR A 81 9.76 18.29 34.41
N GLU A 82 10.54 19.37 34.22
CA GLU A 82 11.54 19.78 35.21
C GLU A 82 10.89 20.17 36.54
N THR A 83 9.66 20.62 36.51
CA THR A 83 8.95 21.00 37.73
C THR A 83 8.23 19.82 38.39
N GLY A 84 8.38 18.63 37.84
CA GLY A 84 7.73 17.44 38.39
C GLY A 84 6.32 17.19 37.93
N ALA A 85 5.80 18.02 37.03
CA ALA A 85 4.48 17.80 36.45
C ALA A 85 4.54 16.70 35.40
N THR A 86 3.44 15.95 35.26
CA THR A 86 3.34 14.92 34.26
C THR A 86 2.71 15.50 32.99
N LEU A 87 3.37 15.25 31.86
CA LEU A 87 2.84 15.59 30.54
C LEU A 87 2.62 14.30 29.76
N TYR A 88 1.56 14.28 28.96
CA TYR A 88 1.32 13.16 28.06
C TYR A 88 1.65 13.59 26.66
N ARG A 89 2.46 12.80 26.00
CA ARG A 89 2.93 13.09 24.64
C ARG A 89 2.48 11.98 23.72
N ALA A 90 2.27 12.34 22.46
CA ALA A 90 1.94 11.33 21.46
C ALA A 90 3.14 10.41 21.23
N HIS A 91 2.86 9.12 21.17
CA HIS A 91 3.90 8.16 20.83
C HIS A 91 4.35 8.42 19.38
N PRO A 92 5.66 8.35 19.09
CA PRO A 92 6.13 8.59 17.71
C PRO A 92 5.45 7.70 16.67
N ALA A 93 5.04 6.50 17.06
CA ALA A 93 4.37 5.59 16.13
C ALA A 93 3.05 6.15 15.59
N VAL A 94 2.41 7.10 16.30
CA VAL A 94 1.16 7.71 15.82
C VAL A 94 1.41 8.47 14.53
N ALA A 95 2.45 9.31 14.51
CA ALA A 95 2.79 10.06 13.30
C ALA A 95 3.25 9.12 12.20
N GLN A 96 3.99 8.09 12.55
CA GLN A 96 4.47 7.10 11.59
C GLN A 96 3.31 6.36 10.95
N ARG A 97 2.31 5.96 11.75
CA ARG A 97 1.12 5.29 11.21
C ARG A 97 0.35 6.21 10.28
N ASN A 98 0.15 7.47 10.69
CA ASN A 98 -0.60 8.41 9.88
C ASN A 98 0.11 8.71 8.57
N ASP A 99 1.45 8.83 8.61
CA ASP A 99 2.23 9.05 7.41
C ASP A 99 2.15 7.84 6.48
N ALA A 100 2.28 6.64 7.04
CA ALA A 100 2.16 5.43 6.23
C ALA A 100 0.79 5.32 5.58
N ALA A 101 -0.28 5.68 6.31
CA ALA A 101 -1.63 5.63 5.77
C ALA A 101 -1.76 6.57 4.56
N ARG A 102 -1.18 7.78 4.65
CA ARG A 102 -1.23 8.71 3.53
C ARG A 102 -0.50 8.16 2.31
N ARG A 103 0.67 7.54 2.54
CA ARG A 103 1.43 6.95 1.43
C ARG A 103 0.68 5.78 0.81
N VAL A 104 0.04 4.96 1.64
CA VAL A 104 -0.75 3.84 1.13
C VAL A 104 -1.88 4.36 0.27
N GLN A 105 -2.63 5.34 0.75
CA GLN A 105 -3.77 5.86 -0.01
C GLN A 105 -3.34 6.50 -1.31
N SER A 106 -2.25 7.24 -1.29
CA SER A 106 -1.73 7.87 -2.50
C SER A 106 -1.35 6.81 -3.54
N LEU A 107 -0.64 5.78 -3.13
CA LEU A 107 -0.18 4.74 -4.05
C LEU A 107 -1.33 3.85 -4.51
N LEU A 108 -2.29 3.55 -3.62
CA LEU A 108 -3.48 2.83 -4.05
C LEU A 108 -4.21 3.60 -5.15
N GLY A 109 -4.30 4.92 -4.99
CA GLY A 109 -4.93 5.74 -6.01
C GLY A 109 -4.21 5.68 -7.35
N GLU A 110 -2.88 5.66 -7.32
CA GLU A 110 -2.11 5.59 -8.56
C GLU A 110 -2.33 4.29 -9.31
N PHE A 111 -2.58 3.20 -8.59
CA PHE A 111 -2.86 1.92 -9.22
C PHE A 111 -4.34 1.68 -9.49
N GLY A 112 -5.18 2.67 -9.21
CA GLY A 112 -6.61 2.52 -9.46
C GLY A 112 -7.30 1.61 -8.46
N LEU A 113 -6.76 1.49 -7.25
CA LEU A 113 -7.28 0.57 -6.24
C LEU A 113 -8.18 1.25 -5.22
N THR A 114 -8.51 2.52 -5.39
CA THR A 114 -9.52 3.19 -4.59
C THR A 114 -10.81 3.27 -5.40
N PRO A 115 -11.96 3.47 -4.76
CA PRO A 115 -13.22 3.55 -5.50
C PRO A 115 -13.19 4.66 -6.56
N SER A 116 -12.72 5.84 -6.19
CA SER A 116 -12.66 6.96 -7.15
C SER A 116 -11.71 6.65 -8.31
N ALA A 117 -10.54 6.11 -7.99
CA ALA A 117 -9.55 5.84 -9.01
C ALA A 117 -10.00 4.72 -9.93
N ARG A 118 -10.66 3.68 -9.40
CA ARG A 118 -11.17 2.61 -10.24
C ARG A 118 -12.23 3.10 -11.19
N ALA A 119 -13.15 3.92 -10.70
CA ALA A 119 -14.20 4.48 -11.54
C ALA A 119 -13.61 5.29 -12.68
N LYS A 120 -12.57 6.08 -12.38
CA LYS A 120 -11.92 6.91 -13.37
C LYS A 120 -11.20 6.07 -14.43
N VAL A 121 -10.48 5.04 -13.99
CA VAL A 121 -9.72 4.19 -14.90
C VAL A 121 -10.65 3.37 -15.77
N GLN A 122 -11.73 2.86 -15.21
CA GLN A 122 -12.64 1.97 -15.91
C GLN A 122 -13.76 2.71 -16.64
N GLY A 123 -13.89 4.01 -16.43
CA GLY A 123 -15.00 4.76 -17.00
C GLY A 123 -16.34 4.43 -16.40
N LEU A 124 -16.35 3.89 -15.21
CA LEU A 124 -17.57 3.49 -14.52
C LEU A 124 -17.92 4.49 -13.42
N PRO A 125 -19.19 4.56 -13.01
CA PRO A 125 -19.53 5.38 -11.85
C PRO A 125 -18.81 4.88 -10.61
N GLN A 126 -18.48 5.79 -9.71
CA GLN A 126 -17.87 5.41 -8.47
C GLN A 126 -18.82 4.55 -7.65
N LEU A 127 -18.32 3.44 -7.13
CA LEU A 127 -19.12 2.53 -6.33
C LEU A 127 -18.87 2.78 -4.86
N PRO A 128 -19.89 2.57 -4.01
CA PRO A 128 -19.68 2.69 -2.58
C PRO A 128 -18.81 1.54 -2.09
N GLY A 129 -17.89 1.87 -1.21
CA GLY A 129 -17.04 0.87 -0.59
C GLY A 129 -15.97 0.35 -1.53
N ASP A 130 -14.80 0.15 -1.02
CA ASP A 130 -13.73 -0.50 -1.77
C ASP A 130 -13.08 -1.50 -0.84
N GLU A 131 -13.57 -2.71 -0.91
CA GLU A 131 -13.11 -3.75 -0.01
C GLU A 131 -11.66 -4.10 -0.22
N ALA A 132 -11.16 -3.92 -1.43
CA ALA A 132 -9.75 -4.18 -1.68
C ALA A 132 -8.86 -3.22 -0.90
N ALA A 133 -9.20 -1.93 -0.91
CA ALA A 133 -8.44 -0.95 -0.16
C ALA A 133 -8.61 -1.14 1.35
N GLU A 134 -9.83 -1.42 1.79
CA GLU A 134 -10.11 -1.60 3.21
C GLU A 134 -9.44 -2.85 3.75
N GLY A 135 -9.31 -3.89 2.95
CA GLY A 135 -8.70 -5.13 3.39
C GLY A 135 -7.27 -4.99 3.84
N TYR A 136 -6.54 -4.01 3.31
CA TYR A 136 -5.15 -3.82 3.70
C TYR A 136 -4.98 -3.04 4.98
N PHE A 137 -6.01 -2.33 5.41
CA PHE A 137 -6.01 -1.65 6.69
C PHE A 137 -6.78 -2.44 7.75
N GLY A 138 -7.61 -3.35 7.33
CA GLY A 138 -8.45 -4.08 8.21
C GLY A 138 -7.67 -5.06 9.00
N GLY A 139 -7.55 -5.25 9.82
CA GLY A 139 -6.80 -6.09 10.43
C GLY A 139 -6.61 -7.13 10.98
#